data_b1579467e156b8ee514adccefe323d2a
#
_entry.id   b1579467e156b8ee514adccefe323d2a
#
_cell.length_a   1.000
_cell.length_b   1.000
_cell.length_c   1.000
_cell.angle_alpha   90.00
_cell.angle_beta   90.00
_cell.angle_gamma   90.00
#
_symmetry.space_group_name_H-M   'P 1'
#
loop_
_entity.id
_entity.type
_entity.pdbx_description
1 polymer ?
#
loop_
_entity_poly.entity_id
_entity_poly.type
_entity_poly.pdbx_seq_one_letter_code
_entity_poly.pdbx_strand_id
1 'polypeptide(L)'
;MLDCSQGRVDEWVRSGAFANDIPDDPERCYYRLYTFSTMNRFIAAFSEMMREYGSLTEFVRQSVNDAKCISAVEAITSWFAAKGIEGVIPKNIQSSCKRVCMFMRWMVRSDSPVDLGLWSDIIDRRTLIMPMDTHVVQQSMRLNLLASSSTSMSAAQRLTSAMSLVFPDD
;
A
#
# COMPACT_ATOMS: atom_id res chain seq x y z
N MET A 1 5.96 -12.89 -12.09
CA MET A 1 7.00 -12.65 -11.07
C MET A 1 7.45 -13.93 -10.38
N LEU A 2 6.54 -14.74 -9.80
CA LEU A 2 6.95 -15.99 -9.13
C LEU A 2 7.71 -16.95 -10.04
N ASP A 3 7.29 -17.09 -11.29
CA ASP A 3 7.95 -17.97 -12.26
C ASP A 3 9.36 -17.49 -12.61
N CYS A 4 9.54 -16.17 -12.85
CA CYS A 4 10.85 -15.59 -13.18
C CYS A 4 11.82 -15.68 -11.98
N SER A 5 11.33 -15.49 -10.76
CA SER A 5 12.13 -15.54 -9.54
C SER A 5 12.40 -16.96 -9.03
N GLN A 6 11.80 -17.99 -9.63
CA GLN A 6 11.83 -19.37 -9.14
C GLN A 6 11.43 -19.48 -7.67
N GLY A 7 10.49 -18.65 -7.23
CA GLY A 7 10.01 -18.57 -5.85
C GLY A 7 10.88 -17.75 -4.89
N ARG A 8 12.03 -17.24 -5.33
CA ARG A 8 12.97 -16.42 -4.52
C ARG A 8 12.83 -14.93 -4.86
N VAL A 9 11.65 -14.37 -4.61
CA VAL A 9 11.31 -12.99 -5.03
C VAL A 9 12.22 -11.95 -4.38
N ASP A 10 12.56 -12.11 -3.11
CA ASP A 10 13.43 -11.20 -2.39
C ASP A 10 14.86 -11.15 -2.97
N GLU A 11 15.46 -12.31 -3.26
CA GLU A 11 16.76 -12.40 -3.92
C GLU A 11 16.74 -11.81 -5.33
N TRP A 12 15.70 -12.12 -6.10
CA TRP A 12 15.48 -11.61 -7.45
C TRP A 12 15.37 -10.07 -7.49
N VAL A 13 14.68 -9.49 -6.51
CA VAL A 13 14.59 -8.03 -6.34
C VAL A 13 15.94 -7.44 -5.89
N ARG A 14 16.57 -8.01 -4.85
CA ARG A 14 17.81 -7.48 -4.27
C ARG A 14 19.00 -7.53 -5.24
N SER A 15 19.12 -8.60 -6.01
CA SER A 15 20.21 -8.78 -6.98
C SER A 15 20.05 -7.91 -8.23
N GLY A 16 18.87 -7.35 -8.47
CA GLY A 16 18.57 -6.62 -9.70
C GLY A 16 18.24 -7.54 -10.90
N ALA A 17 18.17 -8.85 -10.70
CA ALA A 17 17.86 -9.82 -11.76
C ALA A 17 16.51 -9.57 -12.44
N PHE A 18 15.58 -8.88 -11.75
CA PHE A 18 14.29 -8.46 -12.29
C PHE A 18 14.41 -7.67 -13.61
N ALA A 19 15.50 -6.94 -13.81
CA ALA A 19 15.69 -6.10 -15.00
C ALA A 19 15.82 -6.94 -16.29
N ASN A 20 16.27 -8.19 -16.19
CA ASN A 20 16.33 -9.12 -17.33
C ASN A 20 14.94 -9.62 -17.72
N ASP A 21 14.06 -9.83 -16.75
CA ASP A 21 12.72 -10.38 -16.96
C ASP A 21 11.67 -9.30 -17.21
N ILE A 22 11.88 -8.13 -16.65
CA ILE A 22 11.01 -6.95 -16.77
C ILE A 22 11.85 -5.76 -17.27
N PRO A 23 12.17 -5.71 -18.58
CA PRO A 23 12.96 -4.62 -19.17
C PRO A 23 12.22 -3.29 -19.09
N ASP A 24 12.98 -2.18 -19.17
CA ASP A 24 12.40 -0.82 -19.24
C ASP A 24 11.86 -0.56 -20.66
N ASP A 25 10.64 -1.03 -20.92
CA ASP A 25 9.93 -0.92 -22.20
C ASP A 25 8.59 -0.19 -21.97
N PRO A 26 8.49 1.09 -22.39
CA PRO A 26 7.28 1.88 -22.20
C PRO A 26 6.14 1.52 -23.17
N GLU A 27 6.45 0.87 -24.32
CA GLU A 27 5.46 0.53 -25.32
C GLU A 27 4.78 -0.82 -25.02
N ARG A 28 5.42 -1.66 -24.25
CA ARG A 28 4.92 -3.00 -23.94
C ARG A 28 4.04 -2.99 -22.71
N CYS A 29 2.77 -3.41 -22.86
CA CYS A 29 1.85 -3.59 -21.74
C CYS A 29 2.29 -4.78 -20.86
N TYR A 30 2.41 -4.54 -19.57
CA TYR A 30 2.65 -5.58 -18.56
C TYR A 30 1.35 -6.14 -18.02
N TYR A 31 0.47 -5.25 -17.52
CA TYR A 31 -0.83 -5.64 -16.98
C TYR A 31 -1.77 -4.42 -16.93
N ARG A 32 -2.95 -4.52 -17.53
CA ARG A 32 -3.95 -3.46 -17.59
C ARG A 32 -3.35 -2.15 -18.13
N LEU A 33 -3.20 -1.14 -17.24
CA LEU A 33 -2.67 0.18 -17.57
C LEU A 33 -1.17 0.32 -17.28
N TYR A 34 -0.52 -0.74 -16.80
CA TYR A 34 0.91 -0.70 -16.47
C TYR A 34 1.75 -1.26 -17.60
N THR A 35 2.78 -0.52 -17.97
CA THR A 35 3.80 -0.96 -18.94
C THR A 35 4.92 -1.72 -18.23
N PHE A 36 5.76 -2.41 -19.02
CA PHE A 36 6.97 -3.02 -18.49
C PHE A 36 7.89 -1.98 -17.84
N SER A 37 8.01 -0.78 -18.43
CA SER A 37 8.75 0.35 -17.84
C SER A 37 8.20 0.74 -16.46
N THR A 38 6.87 0.86 -16.32
CA THR A 38 6.24 1.17 -15.03
C THR A 38 6.59 0.14 -13.96
N MET A 39 6.54 -1.14 -14.30
CA MET A 39 6.84 -2.22 -13.36
C MET A 39 8.33 -2.35 -13.06
N ASN A 40 9.20 -2.18 -14.07
CA ASN A 40 10.65 -2.14 -13.88
C ASN A 40 11.04 -1.06 -12.86
N ARG A 41 10.60 0.18 -13.10
CA ARG A 41 10.89 1.31 -12.22
C ARG A 41 10.33 1.13 -10.81
N PHE A 42 9.12 0.56 -10.68
CA PHE A 42 8.54 0.26 -9.37
C PHE A 42 9.37 -0.75 -8.60
N ILE A 43 9.80 -1.86 -9.24
CA ILE A 43 10.63 -2.88 -8.60
C ILE A 43 12.03 -2.33 -8.29
N ALA A 44 12.59 -1.50 -9.17
CA ALA A 44 13.88 -0.85 -8.94
C ALA A 44 13.84 0.06 -7.69
N ALA A 45 12.79 0.87 -7.53
CA ALA A 45 12.60 1.70 -6.33
C ALA A 45 12.45 0.83 -5.07
N PHE A 46 11.73 -0.30 -5.18
CA PHE A 46 11.60 -1.25 -4.08
C PHE A 46 12.93 -1.93 -3.73
N SER A 47 13.74 -2.32 -4.74
CA SER A 47 15.10 -2.85 -4.55
C SER A 47 16.00 -1.85 -3.83
N GLU A 48 15.89 -0.57 -4.18
CA GLU A 48 16.65 0.49 -3.51
C GLU A 48 16.24 0.63 -2.04
N MET A 49 14.95 0.60 -1.73
CA MET A 49 14.45 0.57 -0.35
C MET A 49 15.02 -0.62 0.44
N MET A 50 15.01 -1.80 -0.17
CA MET A 50 15.54 -3.01 0.48
C MET A 50 17.06 -2.92 0.73
N ARG A 51 17.81 -2.21 -0.13
CA ARG A 51 19.26 -1.98 0.09
C ARG A 51 19.53 -0.97 1.19
N GLU A 52 18.71 0.09 1.27
CA GLU A 52 18.90 1.18 2.23
C GLU A 52 18.42 0.78 3.63
N TYR A 53 17.27 0.15 3.74
CA TYR A 53 16.62 -0.17 5.02
C TYR A 53 16.65 -1.66 5.38
N GLY A 54 17.11 -2.53 4.50
CA GLY A 54 17.07 -3.98 4.70
C GLY A 54 15.74 -4.61 4.30
N SER A 55 14.60 -3.99 4.61
CA SER A 55 13.27 -4.47 4.24
C SER A 55 12.24 -3.33 4.27
N LEU A 56 11.07 -3.57 3.68
CA LEU A 56 9.92 -2.66 3.81
C LEU A 56 9.46 -2.54 5.27
N THR A 57 9.52 -3.63 6.03
CA THR A 57 9.19 -3.62 7.47
C THR A 57 10.11 -2.68 8.24
N GLU A 58 11.40 -2.75 7.99
CA GLU A 58 12.37 -1.89 8.66
C GLU A 58 12.25 -0.43 8.23
N PHE A 59 11.98 -0.17 6.94
CA PHE A 59 11.63 1.17 6.46
C PHE A 59 10.44 1.75 7.23
N VAL A 60 9.34 1.00 7.37
CA VAL A 60 8.16 1.46 8.10
C VAL A 60 8.47 1.66 9.58
N ARG A 61 9.21 0.74 10.20
CA ARG A 61 9.62 0.85 11.62
C ARG A 61 10.43 2.12 11.91
N GLN A 62 11.32 2.49 11.00
CA GLN A 62 12.14 3.71 11.14
C GLN A 62 11.38 5.00 10.79
N SER A 63 10.38 4.91 9.93
CA SER A 63 9.62 6.07 9.45
C SER A 63 8.42 6.44 10.33
N VAL A 64 7.94 5.52 11.17
CA VAL A 64 6.70 5.70 11.96
C VAL A 64 7.01 5.71 13.45
N ASN A 65 6.75 6.84 14.10
CA ASN A 65 7.03 7.03 15.53
C ASN A 65 5.76 7.06 16.40
N ASP A 66 4.58 7.11 15.79
CA ASP A 66 3.28 7.30 16.48
C ASP A 66 2.36 6.08 16.40
N ALA A 67 2.85 4.98 15.84
CA ALA A 67 2.13 3.73 15.59
C ALA A 67 0.82 3.89 14.79
N LYS A 68 0.68 4.98 14.00
CA LYS A 68 -0.54 5.24 13.22
C LYS A 68 -0.42 4.76 11.78
N CYS A 69 -1.49 4.14 11.29
CA CYS A 69 -1.61 3.70 9.91
C CYS A 69 -1.39 4.85 8.91
N ILE A 70 -1.93 6.04 9.18
CA ILE A 70 -1.79 7.19 8.27
C ILE A 70 -0.34 7.58 8.07
N SER A 71 0.48 7.56 9.12
CA SER A 71 1.90 7.89 9.06
C SER A 71 2.69 6.89 8.20
N ALA A 72 2.35 5.60 8.29
CA ALA A 72 2.93 4.57 7.44
C ALA A 72 2.49 4.72 5.96
N VAL A 73 1.21 5.03 5.72
CA VAL A 73 0.70 5.31 4.36
C VAL A 73 1.42 6.50 3.76
N GLU A 74 1.62 7.58 4.51
CA GLU A 74 2.34 8.78 4.08
C GLU A 74 3.81 8.49 3.78
N ALA A 75 4.50 7.76 4.66
CA ALA A 75 5.89 7.38 4.46
C ALA A 75 6.06 6.56 3.17
N ILE A 76 5.24 5.52 2.97
CA ILE A 76 5.28 4.68 1.77
C ILE A 76 4.99 5.51 0.51
N THR A 77 3.92 6.30 0.50
CA THR A 77 3.56 7.10 -0.69
C THR A 77 4.62 8.13 -1.02
N SER A 78 5.19 8.81 -0.02
CA SER A 78 6.25 9.81 -0.19
C SER A 78 7.54 9.20 -0.72
N TRP A 79 7.94 8.03 -0.23
CA TRP A 79 9.12 7.32 -0.74
C TRP A 79 9.00 7.05 -2.26
N PHE A 80 7.90 6.41 -2.66
CA PHE A 80 7.71 6.06 -4.08
C PHE A 80 7.52 7.31 -4.95
N ALA A 81 6.86 8.35 -4.45
CA ALA A 81 6.72 9.62 -5.16
C ALA A 81 8.08 10.30 -5.39
N ALA A 82 8.98 10.29 -4.39
CA ALA A 82 10.33 10.82 -4.51
C ALA A 82 11.17 10.08 -5.58
N LYS A 83 10.85 8.80 -5.86
CA LYS A 83 11.46 8.01 -6.95
C LYS A 83 10.71 8.16 -8.29
N GLY A 84 9.73 9.04 -8.37
CA GLY A 84 8.94 9.27 -9.58
C GLY A 84 8.03 8.12 -9.96
N ILE A 85 7.64 7.28 -8.99
CA ILE A 85 6.70 6.18 -9.21
C ILE A 85 5.29 6.70 -9.05
N GLU A 86 4.54 6.72 -10.15
CA GLU A 86 3.14 7.15 -10.18
C GLU A 86 2.23 6.02 -10.71
N GLY A 87 0.98 6.02 -10.26
CA GLY A 87 -0.05 5.07 -10.72
C GLY A 87 -0.04 3.72 -10.02
N VAL A 88 1.09 3.11 -9.70
CA VAL A 88 1.17 1.87 -8.91
C VAL A 88 0.88 2.18 -7.45
N ILE A 89 1.62 3.13 -6.89
CA ILE A 89 1.39 3.71 -5.57
C ILE A 89 0.88 5.14 -5.76
N PRO A 90 -0.11 5.60 -4.97
CA PRO A 90 -0.54 7.00 -5.00
C PRO A 90 0.62 7.94 -4.67
N LYS A 91 0.63 9.13 -5.30
CA LYS A 91 1.69 10.12 -5.10
C LYS A 91 1.71 10.72 -3.68
N ASN A 92 0.55 10.81 -3.06
CA ASN A 92 0.36 11.38 -1.73
C ASN A 92 -0.95 10.91 -1.10
N ILE A 93 -1.21 11.34 0.13
CA ILE A 93 -2.40 11.01 0.90
C ILE A 93 -3.64 11.87 0.58
N GLN A 94 -3.70 12.60 -0.53
CA GLN A 94 -4.92 13.31 -0.93
C GLN A 94 -6.02 12.36 -1.38
N SER A 95 -5.67 11.29 -2.08
CA SER A 95 -6.59 10.18 -2.36
C SER A 95 -6.70 9.24 -1.16
N SER A 96 -7.73 8.37 -1.13
CA SER A 96 -7.91 7.37 -0.07
C SER A 96 -6.82 6.29 0.00
N CYS A 97 -5.86 6.29 -0.90
CA CYS A 97 -4.76 5.33 -0.97
C CYS A 97 -5.20 3.87 -0.82
N LYS A 98 -6.34 3.49 -1.42
CA LYS A 98 -7.01 2.20 -1.24
C LYS A 98 -6.06 1.01 -1.21
N ARG A 99 -5.11 0.93 -2.18
CA ARG A 99 -4.19 -0.22 -2.28
C ARG A 99 -3.23 -0.28 -1.11
N VAL A 100 -2.72 0.87 -0.68
CA VAL A 100 -1.81 0.97 0.46
C VAL A 100 -2.56 0.67 1.76
N CYS A 101 -3.77 1.24 1.95
CA CYS A 101 -4.61 0.93 3.12
C CYS A 101 -5.00 -0.56 3.17
N MET A 102 -5.30 -1.20 2.02
CA MET A 102 -5.56 -2.64 1.97
C MET A 102 -4.30 -3.44 2.35
N PHE A 103 -3.14 -3.04 1.85
CA PHE A 103 -1.86 -3.66 2.20
C PHE A 103 -1.56 -3.50 3.70
N MET A 104 -1.79 -2.31 4.27
CA MET A 104 -1.66 -2.07 5.72
C MET A 104 -2.52 -3.03 6.52
N ARG A 105 -3.78 -3.24 6.11
CA ARG A 105 -4.66 -4.20 6.76
C ARG A 105 -4.06 -5.60 6.79
N TRP A 106 -3.56 -6.11 5.65
CA TRP A 106 -2.95 -7.44 5.59
C TRP A 106 -1.71 -7.56 6.47
N MET A 107 -0.92 -6.48 6.57
CA MET A 107 0.32 -6.51 7.35
C MET A 107 0.10 -6.38 8.86
N VAL A 108 -0.98 -5.70 9.28
CA VAL A 108 -1.22 -5.39 10.71
C VAL A 108 -2.16 -6.39 11.37
N ARG A 109 -3.22 -6.83 10.68
CA ARG A 109 -4.19 -7.79 11.25
C ARG A 109 -3.66 -9.22 11.18
N SER A 110 -4.17 -10.07 12.09
CA SER A 110 -3.83 -11.50 12.17
C SER A 110 -5.07 -12.41 12.27
N ASP A 111 -6.27 -11.86 12.12
CA ASP A 111 -7.52 -12.54 12.50
C ASP A 111 -8.12 -13.36 11.35
N SER A 112 -7.51 -13.37 10.16
CA SER A 112 -8.01 -14.10 9.00
C SER A 112 -6.88 -14.76 8.20
N PRO A 113 -7.19 -15.75 7.34
CA PRO A 113 -6.18 -16.45 6.55
C PRO A 113 -5.38 -15.57 5.56
N VAL A 114 -5.86 -14.36 5.27
CA VAL A 114 -5.20 -13.40 4.37
C VAL A 114 -4.44 -12.31 5.11
N ASP A 115 -4.61 -12.22 6.43
CA ASP A 115 -3.99 -11.22 7.28
C ASP A 115 -2.70 -11.80 7.89
N LEU A 116 -1.56 -11.15 7.65
CA LEU A 116 -0.24 -11.68 7.99
C LEU A 116 0.24 -11.30 9.39
N GLY A 117 -0.25 -10.18 9.95
CA GLY A 117 0.10 -9.72 11.30
C GLY A 117 1.55 -9.30 11.51
N LEU A 118 2.35 -9.15 10.45
CA LEU A 118 3.79 -8.89 10.53
C LEU A 118 4.14 -7.51 11.08
N TRP A 119 3.17 -6.59 11.13
CA TRP A 119 3.36 -5.21 11.61
C TRP A 119 2.47 -4.86 12.81
N SER A 120 1.93 -5.86 13.49
CA SER A 120 1.09 -5.69 14.67
C SER A 120 1.82 -5.05 15.86
N ASP A 121 3.15 -5.13 15.89
CA ASP A 121 4.05 -4.48 16.86
C ASP A 121 4.50 -3.07 16.45
N ILE A 122 4.23 -2.66 15.19
CA ILE A 122 4.64 -1.36 14.64
C ILE A 122 3.45 -0.41 14.56
N ILE A 123 2.29 -0.90 14.14
CA ILE A 123 1.09 -0.11 13.88
C ILE A 123 -0.06 -0.59 14.75
N ASP A 124 -0.70 0.34 15.45
CA ASP A 124 -1.92 0.05 16.20
C ASP A 124 -3.08 -0.25 15.22
N ARG A 125 -3.64 -1.47 15.29
CA ARG A 125 -4.73 -1.93 14.42
C ARG A 125 -5.96 -1.02 14.46
N ARG A 126 -6.23 -0.35 15.59
CA ARG A 126 -7.33 0.60 15.75
C ARG A 126 -7.17 1.87 14.90
N THR A 127 -5.97 2.10 14.37
CA THR A 127 -5.69 3.23 13.47
C THR A 127 -5.79 2.88 11.99
N LEU A 128 -6.10 1.63 11.66
CA LEU A 128 -6.29 1.19 10.29
C LEU A 128 -7.37 2.00 9.58
N ILE A 129 -7.14 2.30 8.31
CA ILE A 129 -8.04 3.14 7.51
C ILE A 129 -8.81 2.25 6.55
N MET A 130 -10.14 2.41 6.52
CA MET A 130 -11.02 1.70 5.61
C MET A 130 -10.57 1.88 4.15
N PRO A 131 -10.20 0.79 3.45
CA PRO A 131 -9.84 0.88 2.03
C PRO A 131 -11.06 1.22 1.19
N MET A 132 -11.14 2.45 0.69
CA MET A 132 -12.30 2.94 -0.04
C MET A 132 -12.20 2.68 -1.55
N ASP A 133 -13.24 2.07 -2.11
CA ASP A 133 -13.50 2.05 -3.54
C ASP A 133 -14.91 2.57 -3.85
N THR A 134 -15.27 2.56 -5.13
CA THR A 134 -16.58 3.03 -5.58
C THR A 134 -17.73 2.29 -4.90
N HIS A 135 -17.59 0.97 -4.68
CA HIS A 135 -18.64 0.17 -4.04
C HIS A 135 -18.76 0.49 -2.56
N VAL A 136 -17.63 0.57 -1.84
CA VAL A 136 -17.61 0.98 -0.43
C VAL A 136 -18.25 2.36 -0.26
N VAL A 137 -17.89 3.32 -1.11
CA VAL A 137 -18.48 4.68 -1.08
C VAL A 137 -20.00 4.63 -1.30
N GLN A 138 -20.45 3.91 -2.33
CA GLN A 138 -21.88 3.79 -2.63
C GLN A 138 -22.69 3.16 -1.48
N GLN A 139 -22.18 2.09 -0.87
CA GLN A 139 -22.85 1.44 0.25
C GLN A 139 -22.83 2.33 1.50
N SER A 140 -21.70 3.01 1.78
CA SER A 140 -21.59 3.93 2.90
C SER A 140 -22.55 5.13 2.77
N MET A 141 -22.76 5.64 1.56
CA MET A 141 -23.78 6.67 1.30
C MET A 141 -25.21 6.14 1.53
N ARG A 142 -25.52 4.91 1.08
CA ARG A 142 -26.83 4.26 1.32
C ARG A 142 -27.11 4.07 2.80
N LEU A 143 -26.08 3.83 3.60
CA LEU A 143 -26.17 3.66 5.05
C LEU A 143 -26.06 4.99 5.81
N ASN A 144 -26.02 6.14 5.11
CA ASN A 144 -25.82 7.48 5.67
C ASN A 144 -24.52 7.64 6.50
N LEU A 145 -23.50 6.81 6.23
CA LEU A 145 -22.18 6.93 6.85
C LEU A 145 -21.29 7.97 6.15
N LEU A 146 -21.58 8.26 4.88
CA LEU A 146 -20.92 9.30 4.08
C LEU A 146 -21.96 10.21 3.42
N ALA A 147 -21.70 11.52 3.45
CA ALA A 147 -22.57 12.52 2.83
C ALA A 147 -22.25 12.78 1.34
N SER A 148 -21.13 12.28 0.83
CA SER A 148 -20.70 12.52 -0.56
C SER A 148 -19.91 11.37 -1.12
N SER A 149 -19.82 11.32 -2.47
CA SER A 149 -19.09 10.29 -3.22
C SER A 149 -17.57 10.52 -3.27
N SER A 150 -17.00 11.33 -2.37
CA SER A 150 -15.56 11.60 -2.33
C SER A 150 -14.76 10.36 -1.96
N THR A 151 -13.66 10.12 -2.69
CA THR A 151 -12.66 9.08 -2.42
C THR A 151 -11.35 9.66 -1.87
N SER A 152 -11.42 10.79 -1.17
CA SER A 152 -10.27 11.41 -0.50
C SER A 152 -9.89 10.66 0.79
N MET A 153 -8.66 10.86 1.27
CA MET A 153 -8.22 10.32 2.56
C MET A 153 -9.09 10.83 3.71
N SER A 154 -9.50 12.10 3.69
CA SER A 154 -10.40 12.63 4.72
C SER A 154 -11.78 11.95 4.73
N ALA A 155 -12.28 11.54 3.56
CA ALA A 155 -13.52 10.74 3.51
C ALA A 155 -13.29 9.32 4.06
N ALA A 156 -12.14 8.70 3.77
CA ALA A 156 -11.78 7.39 4.32
C ALA A 156 -11.67 7.44 5.84
N GLN A 157 -11.03 8.47 6.39
CA GLN A 157 -10.92 8.67 7.84
C GLN A 157 -12.28 8.90 8.51
N ARG A 158 -13.17 9.70 7.91
CA ARG A 158 -14.55 9.88 8.43
C ARG A 158 -15.32 8.57 8.45
N LEU A 159 -15.24 7.78 7.37
CA LEU A 159 -15.87 6.46 7.31
C LEU A 159 -15.29 5.53 8.38
N THR A 160 -13.97 5.48 8.52
CA THR A 160 -13.30 4.69 9.57
C THR A 160 -13.79 5.11 10.95
N SER A 161 -13.83 6.41 11.25
CA SER A 161 -14.32 6.90 12.53
C SER A 161 -15.77 6.51 12.81
N ALA A 162 -16.63 6.52 11.79
CA ALA A 162 -18.01 6.06 11.94
C ALA A 162 -18.10 4.53 12.20
N MET A 163 -17.25 3.75 11.54
CA MET A 163 -17.19 2.30 11.75
C MET A 163 -16.61 1.93 13.13
N SER A 164 -15.62 2.67 13.61
CA SER A 164 -15.00 2.44 14.93
C SER A 164 -15.96 2.65 16.12
N LEU A 165 -17.08 3.34 15.91
CA LEU A 165 -18.15 3.41 16.92
C LEU A 165 -18.84 2.07 17.15
N VAL A 166 -18.83 1.20 16.14
CA VAL A 166 -19.44 -0.14 16.19
C VAL A 166 -18.39 -1.22 16.41
N PHE A 167 -17.19 -1.02 15.85
CA PHE A 167 -16.05 -1.94 15.90
C PHE A 167 -14.81 -1.22 16.45
N PRO A 168 -14.74 -0.95 17.77
CA PRO A 168 -13.69 -0.10 18.34
C PRO A 168 -12.28 -0.72 18.32
N ASP A 169 -12.20 -2.03 18.20
CA ASP A 169 -10.94 -2.78 18.24
C ASP A 169 -10.44 -3.19 16.85
N ASP A 170 -11.07 -2.70 15.78
CA ASP A 170 -10.75 -3.14 14.40
C ASP A 170 -10.54 -1.94 13.45
#